data_be569d3634d6b5e08fbf91825b36f45c
#
_entry.id   be569d3634d6b5e08fbf91825b36f45c
#
_cell.length_a   1.000
_cell.length_b   1.000
_cell.length_c   1.000
_cell.angle_alpha   90.00
_cell.angle_beta   90.00
_cell.angle_gamma   90.00
#
_symmetry.space_group_name_H-M   'P 1'
#
loop_
_entity.id
_entity.type
_entity.pdbx_description
1 polymer ?
#
loop_
_entity_poly.entity_id
_entity_poly.type
_entity_poly.pdbx_seq_one_letter_code
_entity_poly.pdbx_strand_id
1 'polypeptide(L)'
;MPEEYTALVTALKSLTQTTGTEGENPETVTLPMAEDEWYTRPDTVSYGIVSLDFEADAMNGDSIKIDAAYEGSVDLFSMSRNGAGWIPLITGTLMAHCGASWGLNSHTYERETNLYHWEWTFQVEG
;
A
#
# COMPACT_ATOMS: atom_id res chain seq x y z
N MET A 1 -7.16 -7.40 15.36
CA MET A 1 -6.36 -6.98 14.19
C MET A 1 -5.02 -7.70 14.23
N PRO A 2 -4.58 -8.33 13.15
CA PRO A 2 -3.30 -9.02 13.13
C PRO A 2 -2.14 -8.06 13.35
N GLU A 3 -1.18 -8.47 14.14
CA GLU A 3 -0.03 -7.66 14.48
C GLU A 3 0.82 -7.32 13.26
N GLU A 4 1.02 -8.29 12.36
CA GLU A 4 1.77 -8.07 11.13
C GLU A 4 1.09 -7.08 10.20
N TYR A 5 -0.23 -7.11 10.12
CA TYR A 5 -0.98 -6.14 9.34
C TYR A 5 -0.84 -4.74 9.92
N THR A 6 -0.94 -4.62 11.24
CA THR A 6 -0.79 -3.33 11.91
C THR A 6 0.61 -2.75 11.67
N ALA A 7 1.64 -3.59 11.72
CA ALA A 7 3.01 -3.18 11.43
C ALA A 7 3.17 -2.72 9.99
N LEU A 8 2.57 -3.44 9.04
CA LEU A 8 2.59 -3.06 7.63
C LEU A 8 1.91 -1.71 7.40
N VAL A 9 0.73 -1.51 7.97
CA VAL A 9 -0.01 -0.24 7.85
C VAL A 9 0.81 0.91 8.41
N THR A 10 1.42 0.72 9.58
CA THR A 10 2.28 1.74 10.20
C THR A 10 3.44 2.10 9.28
N ALA A 11 4.09 1.10 8.69
CA ALA A 11 5.20 1.32 7.77
C ALA A 11 4.75 2.06 6.51
N LEU A 12 3.60 1.68 5.93
CA LEU A 12 3.08 2.34 4.73
C LEU A 12 2.68 3.79 5.01
N LYS A 13 2.14 4.08 6.18
CA LYS A 13 1.78 5.45 6.57
C LYS A 13 3.00 6.32 6.88
N SER A 14 4.16 5.71 6.98
CA SER A 14 5.40 6.40 7.32
C SER A 14 6.34 6.61 6.13
N LEU A 15 5.89 6.27 4.91
CA LEU A 15 6.72 6.41 3.72
C LEU A 15 6.97 7.87 3.40
N THR A 16 8.25 8.23 3.21
CA THR A 16 8.66 9.58 2.92
C THR A 16 9.67 9.61 1.78
N GLN A 17 9.72 10.74 1.11
CA GLN A 17 10.77 11.05 0.14
C GLN A 17 11.38 12.39 0.50
N THR A 18 12.69 12.48 0.36
CA THR A 18 13.39 13.76 0.53
C THR A 18 13.64 14.32 -0.86
N THR A 19 13.19 15.55 -1.07
CA THR A 19 13.36 16.25 -2.33
C THR A 19 14.31 17.43 -2.12
N GLY A 20 14.92 17.88 -3.19
CA GLY A 20 15.84 18.99 -3.17
C GLY A 20 17.16 18.63 -3.83
N THR A 21 17.84 19.64 -4.35
CA THR A 21 19.15 19.48 -4.93
C THR A 21 20.22 19.89 -3.93
N GLU A 22 21.46 19.47 -4.17
CA GLU A 22 22.59 19.84 -3.35
C GLU A 22 22.69 21.37 -3.24
N GLY A 23 22.74 21.89 -2.02
CA GLY A 23 22.78 23.32 -1.76
C GLY A 23 21.41 23.94 -1.45
N GLU A 24 20.32 23.20 -1.62
CA GLU A 24 18.98 23.63 -1.24
C GLU A 24 18.55 22.94 0.04
N ASN A 25 17.61 23.56 0.76
CA ASN A 25 17.05 22.93 1.94
C ASN A 25 16.24 21.71 1.51
N PRO A 26 16.60 20.50 1.97
CA PRO A 26 15.83 19.32 1.62
C PRO A 26 14.43 19.40 2.23
N GLU A 27 13.45 19.00 1.44
CA GLU A 27 12.07 18.93 1.88
C GLU A 27 11.64 17.46 1.96
N THR A 28 11.04 17.08 3.07
CA THR A 28 10.53 15.72 3.26
C THR A 28 9.04 15.71 2.99
N VAL A 29 8.63 14.82 2.09
CA VAL A 29 7.23 14.64 1.71
C VAL A 29 6.78 13.27 2.17
N THR A 30 5.63 13.20 2.82
CA THR A 30 5.01 11.94 3.24
C THR A 30 3.91 11.57 2.24
N LEU A 31 3.87 10.29 1.86
CA LEU A 31 2.78 9.80 1.02
C LEU A 31 1.51 9.70 1.87
N PRO A 32 0.45 10.46 1.54
CA PRO A 32 -0.83 10.28 2.22
C PRO A 32 -1.34 8.86 2.01
N MET A 33 -1.58 8.15 3.10
CA MET A 33 -2.02 6.75 3.08
C MET A 33 -3.16 6.60 4.06
N ALA A 34 -4.31 6.16 3.56
CA ALA A 34 -5.47 5.88 4.41
C ALA A 34 -5.68 4.39 4.52
N GLU A 35 -6.32 3.99 5.60
CA GLU A 35 -6.78 2.63 5.78
C GLU A 35 -8.23 2.57 5.32
N ASP A 36 -8.53 1.62 4.42
CA ASP A 36 -9.83 1.34 3.84
C ASP A 36 -10.33 2.39 2.84
N GLU A 37 -10.46 3.65 3.21
CA GLU A 37 -10.95 4.68 2.27
C GLU A 37 -10.57 6.09 2.70
N TRP A 38 -10.77 7.02 1.79
CA TRP A 38 -10.64 8.45 2.06
C TRP A 38 -12.02 9.10 2.11
N TYR A 39 -12.30 9.88 3.16
CA TYR A 39 -13.49 10.71 3.20
C TYR A 39 -13.43 11.83 2.17
N THR A 40 -12.26 12.43 2.05
CA THR A 40 -11.99 13.46 1.06
C THR A 40 -10.65 13.13 0.42
N ARG A 41 -10.65 13.01 -0.90
CA ARG A 41 -9.42 12.71 -1.64
C ARG A 41 -8.37 13.78 -1.36
N PRO A 42 -7.13 13.40 -1.01
CA PRO A 42 -6.06 14.38 -0.77
C PRO A 42 -5.73 15.17 -2.03
N ASP A 43 -5.43 16.46 -1.85
CA ASP A 43 -4.97 17.31 -2.94
C ASP A 43 -3.46 17.20 -3.07
N THR A 44 -2.99 16.04 -3.51
CA THR A 44 -1.58 15.72 -3.69
C THR A 44 -1.38 15.00 -5.01
N VAL A 45 -0.12 14.97 -5.49
CA VAL A 45 0.23 14.25 -6.72
C VAL A 45 -0.05 12.76 -6.57
N SER A 46 0.23 12.22 -5.40
CA SER A 46 0.06 10.79 -5.13
C SER A 46 -0.57 10.57 -3.77
N TYR A 47 -1.34 9.51 -3.64
CA TYR A 47 -1.88 9.05 -2.38
C TYR A 47 -2.14 7.56 -2.46
N GLY A 48 -2.36 6.93 -1.31
CA GLY A 48 -2.58 5.49 -1.28
C GLY A 48 -3.70 5.07 -0.33
N ILE A 49 -4.08 3.81 -0.47
CA ILE A 49 -5.05 3.16 0.37
C ILE A 49 -4.52 1.77 0.68
N VAL A 50 -4.57 1.37 1.95
CA VAL A 50 -4.26 0.01 2.37
C VAL A 50 -5.49 -0.57 3.04
N SER A 51 -5.84 -1.81 2.71
CA SER A 51 -7.00 -2.46 3.32
C SER A 51 -6.76 -3.94 3.51
N LEU A 52 -7.42 -4.48 4.52
CA LEU A 52 -7.48 -5.90 4.78
C LEU A 52 -8.80 -6.40 4.21
N ASP A 53 -8.72 -7.27 3.21
CA ASP A 53 -9.91 -7.69 2.50
C ASP A 53 -10.67 -8.77 3.25
N PHE A 54 -9.96 -9.81 3.66
CA PHE A 54 -10.59 -10.91 4.39
C PHE A 54 -9.51 -11.80 5.00
N GLU A 55 -9.94 -12.64 5.94
CA GLU A 55 -9.12 -13.69 6.49
C GLU A 55 -9.13 -14.87 5.52
N ALA A 56 -7.97 -15.18 4.94
CA ALA A 56 -7.87 -16.17 3.87
C ALA A 56 -8.38 -17.55 4.30
N ASP A 57 -8.11 -17.95 5.54
CA ASP A 57 -8.52 -19.25 6.07
C ASP A 57 -10.00 -19.34 6.40
N ALA A 58 -10.70 -18.23 6.50
CA ALA A 58 -12.11 -18.22 6.83
C ALA A 58 -12.97 -18.88 5.74
N MET A 59 -12.42 -18.96 4.54
CA MET A 59 -13.10 -19.61 3.41
C MET A 59 -12.95 -21.12 3.40
N ASN A 60 -12.10 -21.66 4.27
CA ASN A 60 -11.85 -23.06 4.37
C ASN A 60 -12.95 -23.74 5.18
N GLY A 61 -13.59 -24.74 4.62
CA GLY A 61 -14.65 -25.45 5.31
C GLY A 61 -14.17 -26.33 6.46
N ASP A 62 -12.89 -26.36 6.71
CA ASP A 62 -12.28 -27.14 7.77
C ASP A 62 -12.35 -26.41 9.10
N SER A 63 -12.65 -27.15 10.15
CA SER A 63 -12.73 -26.57 11.48
C SER A 63 -11.37 -26.38 12.13
N ILE A 64 -10.32 -26.93 11.54
CA ILE A 64 -8.95 -26.82 12.08
C ILE A 64 -8.20 -25.74 11.33
N LYS A 65 -7.84 -24.72 12.05
CA LYS A 65 -7.08 -23.61 11.54
C LYS A 65 -5.70 -23.65 12.14
N ILE A 66 -4.70 -24.03 11.36
CA ILE A 66 -3.34 -24.18 11.83
C ILE A 66 -2.60 -22.85 11.82
N ASP A 67 -2.69 -22.15 10.69
CA ASP A 67 -2.08 -20.83 10.51
C ASP A 67 -3.09 -19.88 9.89
N ALA A 68 -3.33 -18.76 10.55
CA ALA A 68 -4.20 -17.74 10.01
C ALA A 68 -3.41 -16.86 9.03
N ALA A 69 -3.92 -16.73 7.82
CA ALA A 69 -3.38 -15.79 6.85
C ALA A 69 -4.44 -14.76 6.52
N TYR A 70 -4.02 -13.51 6.44
CA TYR A 70 -4.90 -12.40 6.10
C TYR A 70 -4.49 -11.82 4.77
N GLU A 71 -5.46 -11.58 3.90
CA GLU A 71 -5.23 -11.04 2.57
C GLU A 71 -5.72 -9.61 2.49
N GLY A 72 -4.92 -8.77 1.88
CA GLY A 72 -5.27 -7.38 1.70
C GLY A 72 -4.68 -6.80 0.44
N SER A 73 -4.84 -5.50 0.29
CA SER A 73 -4.35 -4.78 -0.87
C SER A 73 -3.81 -3.41 -0.50
N VAL A 74 -2.87 -2.94 -1.33
CA VAL A 74 -2.36 -1.57 -1.29
C VAL A 74 -2.60 -0.96 -2.65
N ASP A 75 -3.22 0.20 -2.67
CA ASP A 75 -3.47 0.96 -3.90
C ASP A 75 -2.65 2.24 -3.87
N LEU A 76 -1.99 2.54 -4.98
CA LEU A 76 -1.32 3.80 -5.21
C LEU A 76 -2.02 4.53 -6.34
N PHE A 77 -2.43 5.75 -6.09
CA PHE A 77 -2.98 6.65 -7.09
C PHE A 77 -2.00 7.79 -7.31
N SER A 78 -1.70 8.13 -8.56
CA SER A 78 -0.75 9.18 -8.86
C SER A 78 -1.08 9.89 -10.16
N MET A 79 -0.87 11.19 -10.17
CA MET A 79 -0.92 11.98 -11.39
C MET A 79 0.28 11.69 -12.28
N SER A 80 1.35 11.15 -11.71
CA SER A 80 2.57 10.84 -12.43
C SER A 80 2.51 9.43 -13.01
N ARG A 81 2.90 9.31 -14.28
CA ARG A 81 2.91 8.03 -14.99
C ARG A 81 3.82 6.98 -14.33
N ASN A 82 4.87 7.42 -13.66
CA ASN A 82 5.80 6.50 -12.98
C ASN A 82 5.55 6.40 -11.47
N GLY A 83 4.41 6.91 -10.98
CA GLY A 83 4.07 6.84 -9.57
C GLY A 83 4.85 7.81 -8.69
N ALA A 84 5.57 8.77 -9.28
CA ALA A 84 6.32 9.80 -8.57
C ALA A 84 7.35 9.23 -7.57
N GLY A 85 7.92 8.07 -7.88
CA GLY A 85 8.97 7.45 -7.06
C GLY A 85 8.47 6.62 -5.88
N TRP A 86 7.17 6.51 -5.69
CA TRP A 86 6.61 5.79 -4.54
C TRP A 86 6.58 4.27 -4.72
N ILE A 87 6.63 3.77 -5.96
CA ILE A 87 6.52 2.33 -6.23
C ILE A 87 7.61 1.53 -5.52
N PRO A 88 8.91 1.86 -5.63
CA PRO A 88 9.95 1.08 -4.94
C PRO A 88 9.80 1.11 -3.42
N LEU A 89 9.31 2.21 -2.86
CA LEU A 89 9.11 2.33 -1.41
C LEU A 89 7.96 1.44 -0.94
N ILE A 90 6.88 1.39 -1.71
CA ILE A 90 5.75 0.52 -1.40
C ILE A 90 6.15 -0.95 -1.53
N THR A 91 6.76 -1.33 -2.64
CA THR A 91 7.15 -2.73 -2.87
C THR A 91 8.22 -3.18 -1.87
N GLY A 92 9.15 -2.30 -1.52
CA GLY A 92 10.16 -2.61 -0.50
C GLY A 92 9.52 -2.87 0.87
N THR A 93 8.50 -2.10 1.21
CA THR A 93 7.76 -2.29 2.46
C THR A 93 6.97 -3.60 2.44
N LEU A 94 6.31 -3.91 1.32
CA LEU A 94 5.62 -5.19 1.16
C LEU A 94 6.58 -6.37 1.31
N MET A 95 7.76 -6.27 0.70
CA MET A 95 8.78 -7.31 0.82
C MET A 95 9.25 -7.48 2.26
N ALA A 96 9.43 -6.38 2.99
CA ALA A 96 9.88 -6.41 4.37
C ALA A 96 8.86 -7.07 5.32
N HIS A 97 7.56 -6.88 5.06
CA HIS A 97 6.51 -7.37 5.96
C HIS A 97 5.80 -8.63 5.47
N CYS A 98 5.82 -8.89 4.19
CA CYS A 98 5.09 -10.02 3.59
C CYS A 98 6.00 -11.04 2.93
N GLY A 99 7.32 -10.79 2.90
CA GLY A 99 8.26 -11.67 2.21
C GLY A 99 7.95 -11.80 0.73
N ALA A 100 7.66 -13.01 0.29
CA ALA A 100 7.30 -13.29 -1.10
C ALA A 100 5.78 -13.32 -1.32
N SER A 101 4.98 -13.07 -0.29
CA SER A 101 3.53 -13.19 -0.35
C SER A 101 2.86 -11.89 -0.77
N TRP A 102 3.31 -11.31 -1.86
CA TRP A 102 2.71 -10.12 -2.46
C TRP A 102 2.96 -10.09 -3.96
N GLY A 103 2.16 -9.34 -4.66
CA GLY A 103 2.35 -9.17 -6.10
C GLY A 103 1.52 -8.03 -6.65
N LEU A 104 1.93 -7.55 -7.81
CA LEU A 104 1.16 -6.53 -8.52
C LEU A 104 -0.07 -7.20 -9.14
N ASN A 105 -1.23 -6.70 -8.79
CA ASN A 105 -2.49 -7.19 -9.32
C ASN A 105 -2.95 -6.42 -10.55
N SER A 106 -2.82 -5.11 -10.54
CA SER A 106 -3.24 -4.30 -11.69
C SER A 106 -2.48 -2.98 -11.74
N HIS A 107 -2.38 -2.45 -12.96
CA HIS A 107 -1.86 -1.11 -13.23
C HIS A 107 -2.67 -0.53 -14.37
N THR A 108 -3.44 0.51 -14.08
CA THR A 108 -4.35 1.12 -15.04
C THR A 108 -4.26 2.63 -14.99
N TYR A 109 -4.76 3.27 -16.05
CA TYR A 109 -5.00 4.71 -16.05
C TYR A 109 -6.50 4.94 -16.01
N GLU A 110 -6.96 5.70 -15.03
CA GLU A 110 -8.37 5.98 -14.84
C GLU A 110 -8.72 7.32 -15.46
N ARG A 111 -9.48 7.30 -16.54
CA ARG A 111 -9.83 8.51 -17.27
C ARG A 111 -10.74 9.44 -16.48
N GLU A 112 -11.59 8.89 -15.64
CA GLU A 112 -12.54 9.68 -14.85
C GLU A 112 -11.84 10.57 -13.83
N THR A 113 -10.75 10.07 -13.25
CA THR A 113 -9.99 10.78 -12.22
C THR A 113 -8.71 11.40 -12.75
N ASN A 114 -8.27 11.01 -13.95
CA ASN A 114 -6.97 11.36 -14.52
C ASN A 114 -5.81 10.90 -13.64
N LEU A 115 -5.95 9.71 -13.05
CA LEU A 115 -4.94 9.13 -12.19
C LEU A 115 -4.46 7.80 -12.72
N TYR A 116 -3.17 7.54 -12.56
CA TYR A 116 -2.62 6.21 -12.70
C TYR A 116 -2.86 5.46 -11.41
N HIS A 117 -3.24 4.21 -11.50
CA HIS A 117 -3.62 3.39 -10.36
C HIS A 117 -2.87 2.07 -10.39
N TRP A 118 -2.15 1.79 -9.32
CA TRP A 118 -1.48 0.50 -9.09
C TRP A 118 -2.15 -0.17 -7.92
N GLU A 119 -2.39 -1.48 -8.04
CA GLU A 119 -2.90 -2.28 -6.95
C GLU A 119 -1.99 -3.48 -6.72
N TRP A 120 -1.51 -3.63 -5.50
CA TRP A 120 -0.76 -4.81 -5.05
C TRP A 120 -1.61 -5.57 -4.06
N THR A 121 -1.58 -6.90 -4.17
CA THR A 121 -2.19 -7.76 -3.15
C THR A 121 -1.09 -8.35 -2.30
N PHE A 122 -1.42 -8.67 -1.05
CA PHE A 122 -0.47 -9.24 -0.12
C PHE A 122 -1.15 -10.20 0.84
N GLN A 123 -0.35 -11.04 1.49
CA GLN A 123 -0.80 -11.87 2.60
C GLN A 123 0.13 -11.66 3.79
N VAL A 124 -0.45 -11.57 4.97
CA VAL A 124 0.28 -11.49 6.23
C VAL A 124 -0.22 -12.56 7.17
N GLU A 125 0.67 -13.05 8.05
CA GLU A 125 0.29 -13.99 9.08
C GLU A 125 -0.42 -13.28 10.22
N GLY A 126 -1.34 -13.99 10.83
CA GLY A 126 -2.10 -13.47 11.96
C GLY A 126 -1.47 -13.71 13.30
#